data_d82c5e5cbfd0d8466bc7f43476ebecd3
#
_entry.id   d82c5e5cbfd0d8466bc7f43476ebecd3
#
_cell.length_a   1.000
_cell.length_b   1.000
_cell.length_c   1.000
_cell.angle_alpha   90.00
_cell.angle_beta   90.00
_cell.angle_gamma   90.00
#
_symmetry.space_group_name_H-M   'P 1'
#
loop_
_entity.id
_entity.type
_entity.pdbx_description
1 polymer ?
#
loop_
_entity_poly.entity_id
_entity_poly.type
_entity_poly.pdbx_seq_one_letter_code
_entity_poly.pdbx_strand_id
1 'polypeptide(L)'
;MSASAPATSPRRDELLELAYGYVLEHGVADLSLRPLAAAIKSSPRVLLFLFGSKAELVQAILARAREDELALLARVRGDGDLLTVAAELWRWLAAEEHRGVLTLWVEGYAHSLIDPDGPWATFAAATVADWLEMLSESGAGEDDATLVLAVLRGAFLDLLATGDLERTTGAVSRQLALMRGAR
;
A
#
# COMPACT_ATOMS: atom_id res chain seq x y z
N MET A 1 13.11 -30.62 11.49
CA MET A 1 14.23 -29.66 11.68
C MET A 1 13.71 -28.32 11.22
N SER A 2 13.23 -27.48 12.16
CA SER A 2 12.75 -26.13 11.84
C SER A 2 13.96 -25.26 11.52
N ALA A 3 14.05 -24.78 10.28
CA ALA A 3 14.97 -23.73 9.92
C ALA A 3 14.49 -22.45 10.60
N SER A 4 15.23 -22.00 11.61
CA SER A 4 15.05 -20.69 12.23
C SER A 4 15.24 -19.63 11.15
N ALA A 5 14.26 -18.74 10.97
CA ALA A 5 14.42 -17.57 10.11
C ALA A 5 15.70 -16.82 10.53
N PRO A 6 16.54 -16.37 9.58
CA PRO A 6 17.74 -15.64 9.92
C PRO A 6 17.32 -14.36 10.69
N ALA A 7 17.89 -14.19 11.88
CA ALA A 7 17.71 -12.98 12.68
C ALA A 7 18.05 -11.77 11.80
N THR A 8 17.11 -10.83 11.65
CA THR A 8 17.31 -9.58 10.91
C THR A 8 18.50 -8.86 11.52
N SER A 9 19.50 -8.54 10.71
CA SER A 9 20.66 -7.80 11.21
C SER A 9 20.33 -6.30 11.17
N PRO A 10 20.77 -5.47 12.13
CA PRO A 10 20.54 -4.02 12.11
C PRO A 10 20.92 -3.35 10.78
N ARG A 11 21.94 -3.86 10.11
CA ARG A 11 22.37 -3.37 8.80
C ARG A 11 21.39 -3.72 7.68
N ARG A 12 20.75 -4.88 7.74
CA ARG A 12 19.71 -5.28 6.78
C ARG A 12 18.50 -4.36 6.92
N ASP A 13 18.08 -4.08 8.15
CA ASP A 13 16.91 -3.22 8.42
C ASP A 13 17.18 -1.77 7.99
N GLU A 14 18.37 -1.24 8.31
CA GLU A 14 18.80 0.09 7.83
C GLU A 14 18.76 0.20 6.30
N LEU A 15 19.31 -0.79 5.59
CA LEU A 15 19.32 -0.79 4.13
C LEU A 15 17.92 -1.02 3.54
N LEU A 16 17.04 -1.74 4.23
CA LEU A 16 15.64 -1.88 3.84
C LEU A 16 14.91 -0.53 3.89
N GLU A 17 15.04 0.23 4.99
CA GLU A 17 14.43 1.56 5.11
C GLU A 17 14.94 2.53 4.03
N LEU A 18 16.25 2.52 3.77
CA LEU A 18 16.83 3.35 2.70
C LEU A 18 16.35 2.93 1.31
N ALA A 19 16.23 1.62 1.05
CA ALA A 19 15.71 1.10 -0.21
C ALA A 19 14.22 1.40 -0.37
N TYR A 20 13.44 1.32 0.70
CA TYR A 20 12.04 1.69 0.72
C TYR A 20 11.87 3.19 0.40
N GLY A 21 12.60 4.08 1.06
CA GLY A 21 12.60 5.51 0.74
C GLY A 21 12.94 5.80 -0.73
N TYR A 22 13.95 5.12 -1.27
CA TYR A 22 14.30 5.23 -2.68
C TYR A 22 13.14 4.83 -3.62
N VAL A 23 12.46 3.73 -3.29
CA VAL A 23 11.33 3.22 -4.10
C VAL A 23 10.12 4.14 -4.02
N LEU A 24 9.86 4.79 -2.88
CA LEU A 24 8.78 5.79 -2.77
C LEU A 24 8.98 7.00 -3.69
N GLU A 25 10.23 7.34 -4.02
CA GLU A 25 10.57 8.46 -4.90
C GLU A 25 10.68 8.06 -6.38
N HIS A 26 11.10 6.83 -6.67
CA HIS A 26 11.49 6.41 -8.02
C HIS A 26 10.62 5.32 -8.62
N GLY A 27 9.70 4.73 -7.83
CA GLY A 27 8.94 3.54 -8.22
C GLY A 27 9.74 2.24 -8.10
N VAL A 28 9.08 1.12 -8.30
CA VAL A 28 9.68 -0.23 -8.16
C VAL A 28 9.67 -1.02 -9.47
N ALA A 29 8.86 -0.63 -10.46
CA ALA A 29 8.70 -1.37 -11.71
C ALA A 29 10.05 -1.62 -12.42
N ASP A 30 10.85 -0.57 -12.56
CA ASP A 30 12.16 -0.61 -13.20
C ASP A 30 13.33 -0.66 -12.20
N LEU A 31 13.07 -1.12 -10.97
CA LEU A 31 14.10 -1.18 -9.93
C LEU A 31 15.34 -1.93 -10.41
N SER A 32 16.48 -1.24 -10.39
CA SER A 32 17.79 -1.81 -10.69
C SER A 32 18.73 -1.71 -9.49
N LEU A 33 19.41 -2.81 -9.18
CA LEU A 33 20.30 -2.87 -8.00
C LEU A 33 21.45 -1.87 -8.04
N ARG A 34 21.96 -1.51 -9.23
CA ARG A 34 23.10 -0.56 -9.33
C ARG A 34 22.70 0.87 -8.94
N PRO A 35 21.67 1.49 -9.54
CA PRO A 35 21.20 2.81 -9.13
C PRO A 35 20.76 2.85 -7.66
N LEU A 36 19.96 1.87 -7.22
CA LEU A 36 19.54 1.75 -5.83
C LEU A 36 20.75 1.74 -4.88
N ALA A 37 21.70 0.82 -5.09
CA ALA A 37 22.87 0.67 -4.22
C ALA A 37 23.71 1.95 -4.15
N ALA A 38 23.87 2.66 -5.29
CA ALA A 38 24.57 3.93 -5.33
C ALA A 38 23.85 5.01 -4.50
N ALA A 39 22.52 5.11 -4.64
CA ALA A 39 21.70 6.09 -3.91
C ALA A 39 21.76 5.87 -2.39
N ILE A 40 21.71 4.62 -1.94
CA ILE A 40 21.73 4.27 -0.50
C ILE A 40 23.15 4.02 0.05
N LYS A 41 24.19 4.45 -0.66
CA LYS A 41 25.61 4.32 -0.24
C LYS A 41 26.00 2.88 0.12
N SER A 42 25.60 1.93 -0.74
CA SER A 42 25.87 0.50 -0.61
C SER A 42 26.43 -0.08 -1.92
N SER A 43 26.43 -1.39 -2.08
CA SER A 43 26.79 -2.06 -3.32
C SER A 43 25.77 -3.16 -3.67
N PRO A 44 25.60 -3.50 -4.97
CA PRO A 44 24.75 -4.61 -5.37
C PRO A 44 25.11 -5.93 -4.68
N ARG A 45 26.40 -6.16 -4.43
CA ARG A 45 26.91 -7.35 -3.72
C ARG A 45 26.42 -7.40 -2.27
N VAL A 46 26.42 -6.26 -1.57
CA VAL A 46 25.93 -6.17 -0.18
C VAL A 46 24.42 -6.40 -0.16
N LEU A 47 23.66 -5.81 -1.08
CA LEU A 47 22.22 -6.03 -1.18
C LEU A 47 21.90 -7.51 -1.43
N LEU A 48 22.55 -8.14 -2.40
CA LEU A 48 22.37 -9.56 -2.67
C LEU A 48 22.82 -10.47 -1.51
N PHE A 49 23.86 -10.08 -0.77
CA PHE A 49 24.29 -10.82 0.43
C PHE A 49 23.25 -10.77 1.55
N LEU A 50 22.61 -9.61 1.77
CA LEU A 50 21.66 -9.41 2.88
C LEU A 50 20.23 -9.85 2.54
N PHE A 51 19.84 -9.76 1.27
CA PHE A 51 18.47 -10.05 0.84
C PHE A 51 18.36 -11.31 -0.02
N GLY A 52 19.48 -11.90 -0.46
CA GLY A 52 19.49 -13.11 -1.29
C GLY A 52 19.42 -12.79 -2.78
N SER A 53 18.28 -12.28 -3.25
CA SER A 53 18.04 -11.93 -4.65
C SER A 53 17.37 -10.57 -4.80
N LYS A 54 17.28 -10.06 -6.05
CA LYS A 54 16.48 -8.86 -6.35
C LYS A 54 15.00 -9.10 -5.99
N ALA A 55 14.48 -10.29 -6.29
CA ALA A 55 13.09 -10.64 -5.99
C ALA A 55 12.81 -10.61 -4.48
N GLU A 56 13.70 -11.17 -3.66
CA GLU A 56 13.57 -11.15 -2.19
C GLU A 56 13.74 -9.73 -1.61
N LEU A 57 14.58 -8.88 -2.20
CA LEU A 57 14.66 -7.46 -1.83
C LEU A 57 13.33 -6.76 -2.14
N VAL A 58 12.74 -6.97 -3.32
CA VAL A 58 11.42 -6.43 -3.68
C VAL A 58 10.35 -6.91 -2.70
N GLN A 59 10.32 -8.20 -2.39
CA GLN A 59 9.39 -8.74 -1.38
C GLN A 59 9.56 -8.08 -0.01
N ALA A 60 10.79 -7.82 0.42
CA ALA A 60 11.06 -7.13 1.69
C ALA A 60 10.55 -5.67 1.66
N ILE A 61 10.76 -4.96 0.54
CA ILE A 61 10.24 -3.59 0.34
C ILE A 61 8.70 -3.58 0.38
N LEU A 62 8.04 -4.56 -0.24
CA LEU A 62 6.58 -4.68 -0.22
C LEU A 62 6.03 -5.03 1.17
N ALA A 63 6.73 -5.91 1.89
CA ALA A 63 6.38 -6.22 3.27
C ALA A 63 6.44 -4.96 4.14
N ARG A 64 7.46 -4.11 3.93
CA ARG A 64 7.59 -2.83 4.63
C ARG A 64 6.46 -1.84 4.25
N ALA A 65 6.12 -1.76 2.95
CA ALA A 65 4.99 -0.94 2.49
C ALA A 65 3.65 -1.40 3.11
N ARG A 66 3.48 -2.71 3.29
CA ARG A 66 2.31 -3.28 3.95
C ARG A 66 2.27 -2.92 5.44
N GLU A 67 3.39 -2.80 6.13
CA GLU A 67 3.42 -2.31 7.52
C GLU A 67 2.86 -0.88 7.62
N ASP A 68 3.20 0.01 6.68
CA ASP A 68 2.62 1.36 6.62
C ASP A 68 1.11 1.33 6.34
N GLU A 69 0.65 0.44 5.46
CA GLU A 69 -0.77 0.22 5.19
C GLU A 69 -1.50 -0.23 6.46
N LEU A 70 -1.02 -1.28 7.12
CA LEU A 70 -1.62 -1.79 8.36
C LEU A 70 -1.61 -0.75 9.49
N ALA A 71 -0.55 0.06 9.58
CA ALA A 71 -0.47 1.15 10.54
C ALA A 71 -1.49 2.27 10.22
N LEU A 72 -1.78 2.54 8.94
CA LEU A 72 -2.86 3.42 8.53
C LEU A 72 -4.22 2.86 8.97
N LEU A 73 -4.51 1.62 8.60
CA LEU A 73 -5.77 0.97 8.92
C LEU A 73 -6.02 0.94 10.45
N ALA A 74 -4.96 0.66 11.23
CA ALA A 74 -5.03 0.68 12.69
C ALA A 74 -5.33 2.08 13.27
N ARG A 75 -4.86 3.16 12.63
CA ARG A 75 -5.15 4.55 13.07
C ARG A 75 -6.57 4.98 12.77
N VAL A 76 -7.12 4.51 11.63
CA VAL A 76 -8.50 4.83 11.21
C VAL A 76 -9.52 3.90 11.87
N ARG A 77 -9.06 2.75 12.37
CA ARG A 77 -9.83 1.79 13.18
C ARG A 77 -10.24 2.47 14.49
N GLY A 78 -11.42 3.06 14.54
CA GLY A 78 -11.93 3.83 15.68
C GLY A 78 -13.44 3.60 15.89
N ASP A 79 -14.02 4.28 16.87
CA ASP A 79 -15.45 4.18 17.24
C ASP A 79 -16.41 4.85 16.21
N GLY A 80 -15.95 5.11 15.00
CA GLY A 80 -16.72 5.72 13.92
C GLY A 80 -17.57 4.73 13.15
N ASP A 81 -18.71 5.22 12.62
CA ASP A 81 -19.47 4.46 11.63
C ASP A 81 -18.70 4.36 10.29
N LEU A 82 -19.11 3.43 9.43
CA LEU A 82 -18.48 3.18 8.12
C LEU A 82 -18.22 4.47 7.32
N LEU A 83 -19.18 5.41 7.31
CA LEU A 83 -19.08 6.61 6.48
C LEU A 83 -18.08 7.62 7.04
N THR A 84 -17.93 7.67 8.37
CA THR A 84 -16.90 8.44 9.06
C THR A 84 -15.52 7.85 8.76
N VAL A 85 -15.35 6.56 8.92
CA VAL A 85 -14.12 5.83 8.59
C VAL A 85 -13.76 6.03 7.12
N ALA A 86 -14.71 5.89 6.20
CA ALA A 86 -14.49 6.11 4.76
C ALA A 86 -14.03 7.54 4.43
N ALA A 87 -14.61 8.55 5.10
CA ALA A 87 -14.20 9.93 4.90
C ALA A 87 -12.79 10.22 5.43
N GLU A 88 -12.38 9.59 6.52
CA GLU A 88 -11.02 9.68 7.05
C GLU A 88 -10.00 8.99 6.16
N LEU A 89 -10.33 7.80 5.66
CA LEU A 89 -9.53 7.09 4.67
C LEU A 89 -9.33 7.93 3.40
N TRP A 90 -10.41 8.53 2.89
CA TRP A 90 -10.29 9.41 1.72
C TRP A 90 -9.36 10.59 1.97
N ARG A 91 -9.45 11.23 3.13
CA ARG A 91 -8.60 12.37 3.50
C ARG A 91 -7.11 11.97 3.49
N TRP A 92 -6.82 10.76 3.96
CA TRP A 92 -5.46 10.23 3.93
C TRP A 92 -5.02 9.87 2.50
N LEU A 93 -5.86 9.16 1.73
CA LEU A 93 -5.57 8.78 0.34
C LEU A 93 -5.37 10.00 -0.57
N ALA A 94 -6.06 11.10 -0.28
CA ALA A 94 -6.01 12.32 -1.07
C ALA A 94 -4.85 13.27 -0.70
N ALA A 95 -4.11 12.98 0.37
CA ALA A 95 -2.99 13.82 0.81
C ALA A 95 -1.75 13.61 -0.08
N GLU A 96 -1.16 14.71 -0.57
CA GLU A 96 -0.01 14.70 -1.48
C GLU A 96 1.20 13.98 -0.87
N GLU A 97 1.39 14.08 0.44
CA GLU A 97 2.46 13.42 1.19
C GLU A 97 2.44 11.88 1.09
N HIS A 98 1.28 11.29 0.76
CA HIS A 98 1.12 9.85 0.62
C HIS A 98 1.24 9.36 -0.83
N ARG A 99 1.44 10.27 -1.80
CA ARG A 99 1.46 9.95 -3.23
C ARG A 99 2.47 8.84 -3.57
N GLY A 100 3.66 8.88 -2.99
CA GLY A 100 4.71 7.87 -3.24
C GLY A 100 4.28 6.47 -2.81
N VAL A 101 3.74 6.31 -1.60
CA VAL A 101 3.26 5.02 -1.11
C VAL A 101 2.05 4.52 -1.90
N LEU A 102 1.15 5.41 -2.30
CA LEU A 102 -0.02 5.06 -3.12
C LEU A 102 0.40 4.60 -4.53
N THR A 103 1.39 5.24 -5.13
CA THR A 103 1.95 4.80 -6.41
C THR A 103 2.55 3.41 -6.29
N LEU A 104 3.33 3.15 -5.24
CA LEU A 104 3.90 1.83 -4.96
C LEU A 104 2.80 0.76 -4.77
N TRP A 105 1.70 1.09 -4.09
CA TRP A 105 0.56 0.16 -3.95
C TRP A 105 -0.10 -0.16 -5.29
N VAL A 106 -0.29 0.84 -6.16
CA VAL A 106 -0.84 0.62 -7.51
C VAL A 106 0.10 -0.26 -8.34
N GLU A 107 1.40 -0.01 -8.30
CA GLU A 107 2.40 -0.85 -8.97
C GLU A 107 2.35 -2.29 -8.44
N GLY A 108 2.33 -2.48 -7.12
CA GLY A 108 2.21 -3.78 -6.47
C GLY A 108 0.95 -4.52 -6.84
N TYR A 109 -0.17 -3.81 -6.83
CA TYR A 109 -1.47 -4.35 -7.21
C TYR A 109 -1.49 -4.81 -8.67
N ALA A 110 -1.02 -3.98 -9.59
CA ALA A 110 -0.95 -4.32 -11.01
C ALA A 110 -0.03 -5.52 -11.28
N HIS A 111 1.16 -5.54 -10.69
CA HIS A 111 2.09 -6.66 -10.83
C HIS A 111 1.54 -7.97 -10.27
N SER A 112 0.83 -7.93 -9.14
CA SER A 112 0.17 -9.10 -8.55
C SER A 112 -0.86 -9.74 -9.48
N LEU A 113 -1.53 -8.92 -10.31
CA LEU A 113 -2.50 -9.42 -11.30
C LEU A 113 -1.84 -9.93 -12.59
N ILE A 114 -0.71 -9.34 -12.99
CA ILE A 114 -0.02 -9.66 -14.25
C ILE A 114 0.88 -10.89 -14.08
N ASP A 115 1.55 -11.02 -12.93
CA ASP A 115 2.49 -12.12 -12.62
C ASP A 115 2.07 -12.78 -11.28
N PRO A 116 1.11 -13.72 -11.34
CA PRO A 116 0.56 -14.37 -10.15
C PRO A 116 1.54 -15.32 -9.44
N ASP A 117 2.66 -15.64 -10.03
CA ASP A 117 3.73 -16.47 -9.44
C ASP A 117 4.98 -15.64 -9.06
N GLY A 118 4.94 -14.34 -9.32
CA GLY A 118 6.04 -13.40 -9.06
C GLY A 118 6.17 -12.96 -7.60
N PRO A 119 7.10 -12.06 -7.32
CA PRO A 119 7.33 -11.55 -5.95
C PRO A 119 6.14 -10.79 -5.35
N TRP A 120 5.14 -10.44 -6.18
CA TRP A 120 3.93 -9.69 -5.80
C TRP A 120 2.68 -10.58 -5.62
N ALA A 121 2.78 -11.89 -5.85
CA ALA A 121 1.67 -12.84 -6.07
C ALA A 121 0.47 -12.69 -5.14
N THR A 122 0.68 -12.39 -3.86
CA THR A 122 -0.40 -12.28 -2.86
C THR A 122 -0.78 -10.82 -2.51
N PHE A 123 -0.07 -9.83 -3.04
CA PHE A 123 -0.18 -8.45 -2.61
C PHE A 123 -1.59 -7.89 -2.78
N ALA A 124 -2.18 -8.01 -3.98
CA ALA A 124 -3.51 -7.46 -4.26
C ALA A 124 -4.60 -8.11 -3.39
N ALA A 125 -4.60 -9.44 -3.28
CA ALA A 125 -5.59 -10.17 -2.49
C ALA A 125 -5.48 -9.85 -0.98
N ALA A 126 -4.26 -9.76 -0.47
CA ALA A 126 -4.01 -9.42 0.92
C ALA A 126 -4.46 -7.99 1.24
N THR A 127 -4.12 -7.00 0.40
CA THR A 127 -4.59 -5.61 0.55
C THR A 127 -6.12 -5.53 0.54
N VAL A 128 -6.80 -6.24 -0.37
CA VAL A 128 -8.27 -6.28 -0.38
C VAL A 128 -8.83 -6.82 0.93
N ALA A 129 -8.28 -7.94 1.42
CA ALA A 129 -8.75 -8.58 2.64
C ALA A 129 -8.60 -7.66 3.86
N ASP A 130 -7.44 -7.00 4.03
CA ASP A 130 -7.18 -6.10 5.16
C ASP A 130 -8.15 -4.91 5.18
N TRP A 131 -8.41 -4.31 4.01
CA TRP A 131 -9.32 -3.17 3.91
C TRP A 131 -10.77 -3.58 4.18
N LEU A 132 -11.23 -4.74 3.67
CA LEU A 132 -12.57 -5.24 3.94
C LEU A 132 -12.74 -5.61 5.41
N GLU A 133 -11.75 -6.25 6.04
CA GLU A 133 -11.76 -6.54 7.46
C GLU A 133 -11.93 -5.27 8.29
N MET A 134 -11.10 -4.26 8.05
CA MET A 134 -11.15 -2.98 8.76
C MET A 134 -12.49 -2.26 8.55
N LEU A 135 -13.01 -2.19 7.30
CA LEU A 135 -14.30 -1.55 7.02
C LEU A 135 -15.47 -2.30 7.66
N SER A 136 -15.42 -3.64 7.73
CA SER A 136 -16.45 -4.45 8.36
C SER A 136 -16.51 -4.29 9.90
N GLU A 137 -15.38 -3.99 10.53
CA GLU A 137 -15.32 -3.72 11.98
C GLU A 137 -16.11 -2.48 12.40
N SER A 138 -16.39 -1.54 11.46
CA SER A 138 -17.28 -0.40 11.71
C SER A 138 -18.78 -0.78 11.82
N GLY A 139 -19.10 -2.08 11.85
CA GLY A 139 -20.47 -2.60 11.90
C GLY A 139 -21.17 -2.58 10.54
N ALA A 140 -20.46 -2.37 9.45
CA ALA A 140 -21.00 -2.41 8.09
C ALA A 140 -21.28 -3.84 7.63
N GLY A 141 -22.32 -4.01 6.80
CA GLY A 141 -22.48 -5.23 6.02
C GLY A 141 -21.41 -5.35 4.94
N GLU A 142 -21.16 -6.59 4.49
CA GLU A 142 -20.15 -6.90 3.47
C GLU A 142 -20.31 -6.09 2.17
N ASP A 143 -21.57 -5.92 1.72
CA ASP A 143 -21.90 -5.15 0.51
C ASP A 143 -21.51 -3.67 0.67
N ASP A 144 -21.82 -3.05 1.81
CA ASP A 144 -21.47 -1.65 2.09
C ASP A 144 -19.95 -1.45 2.20
N ALA A 145 -19.24 -2.37 2.86
CA ALA A 145 -17.78 -2.35 2.96
C ALA A 145 -17.13 -2.48 1.56
N THR A 146 -17.63 -3.42 0.76
CA THR A 146 -17.17 -3.62 -0.63
C THR A 146 -17.43 -2.39 -1.50
N LEU A 147 -18.60 -1.76 -1.38
CA LEU A 147 -18.93 -0.55 -2.11
C LEU A 147 -18.01 0.61 -1.74
N VAL A 148 -17.79 0.84 -0.44
CA VAL A 148 -16.85 1.87 0.04
C VAL A 148 -15.44 1.62 -0.50
N LEU A 149 -14.93 0.39 -0.39
CA LEU A 149 -13.61 0.05 -0.91
C LEU A 149 -13.50 0.30 -2.41
N ALA A 150 -14.52 -0.07 -3.20
CA ALA A 150 -14.54 0.14 -4.65
C ALA A 150 -14.53 1.64 -5.00
N VAL A 151 -15.32 2.45 -4.30
CA VAL A 151 -15.38 3.90 -4.50
C VAL A 151 -14.08 4.58 -4.15
N LEU A 152 -13.52 4.30 -2.97
CA LEU A 152 -12.23 4.89 -2.54
C LEU A 152 -11.11 4.50 -3.49
N ARG A 153 -11.03 3.23 -3.88
CA ARG A 153 -10.00 2.73 -4.79
C ARG A 153 -10.11 3.35 -6.18
N GLY A 154 -11.32 3.44 -6.74
CA GLY A 154 -11.54 4.09 -8.02
C GLY A 154 -11.18 5.58 -7.98
N ALA A 155 -11.58 6.28 -6.93
CA ALA A 155 -11.31 7.71 -6.77
C ALA A 155 -9.80 8.01 -6.59
N PHE A 156 -9.05 7.22 -5.82
CA PHE A 156 -7.62 7.48 -5.68
C PHE A 156 -6.82 7.13 -6.95
N LEU A 157 -7.20 6.09 -7.69
CA LEU A 157 -6.61 5.79 -9.00
C LEU A 157 -6.81 6.95 -9.98
N ASP A 158 -8.01 7.50 -10.01
CA ASP A 158 -8.34 8.68 -10.82
C ASP A 158 -7.54 9.91 -10.36
N LEU A 159 -7.43 10.14 -9.04
CA LEU A 159 -6.63 11.23 -8.48
C LEU A 159 -5.14 11.10 -8.85
N LEU A 160 -4.56 9.91 -8.76
CA LEU A 160 -3.18 9.67 -9.17
C LEU A 160 -2.96 9.93 -10.65
N ALA A 161 -3.94 9.59 -11.49
CA ALA A 161 -3.85 9.75 -12.94
C ALA A 161 -4.05 11.21 -13.40
N THR A 162 -4.93 11.97 -12.74
CA THR A 162 -5.38 13.28 -13.22
C THR A 162 -4.89 14.46 -12.37
N GLY A 163 -4.59 14.21 -11.09
CA GLY A 163 -4.29 15.27 -10.11
C GLY A 163 -5.52 16.09 -9.70
N ASP A 164 -6.74 15.75 -10.16
CA ASP A 164 -7.97 16.52 -9.93
C ASP A 164 -8.59 16.17 -8.56
N LEU A 165 -8.03 16.76 -7.52
CA LEU A 165 -8.45 16.56 -6.12
C LEU A 165 -9.90 17.01 -5.87
N GLU A 166 -10.31 18.14 -6.46
CA GLU A 166 -11.66 18.70 -6.24
C GLU A 166 -12.73 17.76 -6.79
N ARG A 167 -12.57 17.31 -8.02
CA ARG A 167 -13.52 16.42 -8.70
C ARG A 167 -13.61 15.06 -8.01
N THR A 168 -12.49 14.46 -7.67
CA THR A 168 -12.43 13.14 -7.03
C THR A 168 -12.97 13.18 -5.60
N THR A 169 -12.66 14.22 -4.82
CA THR A 169 -13.23 14.45 -3.48
C THR A 169 -14.73 14.70 -3.55
N GLY A 170 -15.20 15.45 -4.55
CA GLY A 170 -16.62 15.67 -4.79
C GLY A 170 -17.38 14.37 -5.07
N ALA A 171 -16.79 13.47 -5.88
CA ALA A 171 -17.37 12.16 -6.19
C ALA A 171 -17.49 11.26 -4.94
N VAL A 172 -16.41 11.15 -4.16
CA VAL A 172 -16.43 10.38 -2.90
C VAL A 172 -17.45 10.94 -1.92
N SER A 173 -17.44 12.26 -1.68
CA SER A 173 -18.38 12.93 -0.76
C SER A 173 -19.84 12.71 -1.16
N ARG A 174 -20.14 12.79 -2.46
CA ARG A 174 -21.48 12.52 -3.00
C ARG A 174 -21.91 11.08 -2.73
N GLN A 175 -21.02 10.10 -2.98
CA GLN A 175 -21.35 8.69 -2.76
C GLN A 175 -21.62 8.41 -1.28
N LEU A 176 -20.78 8.92 -0.38
CA LEU A 176 -20.99 8.75 1.07
C LEU A 176 -22.28 9.41 1.56
N ALA A 177 -22.67 10.56 0.97
CA ALA A 177 -23.95 11.21 1.27
C ALA A 177 -25.16 10.37 0.80
N LEU A 178 -25.08 9.73 -0.37
CA LEU A 178 -26.12 8.83 -0.86
C LEU A 178 -26.30 7.60 0.05
N MET A 179 -25.20 7.00 0.50
CA MET A 179 -25.22 5.86 1.44
C MET A 179 -25.83 6.24 2.79
N ARG A 180 -25.60 7.47 3.25
CA ARG A 180 -26.21 7.98 4.51
C ARG A 180 -27.73 8.15 4.39
N GLY A 181 -28.22 8.57 3.25
CA GLY A 181 -29.66 8.76 3.02
C GLY A 181 -30.44 7.46 2.74
N ALA A 182 -29.74 6.36 2.46
CA ALA A 182 -30.32 5.04 2.21
C ALA A 182 -30.46 4.17 3.46
N ARG A 183 -29.90 4.59 4.58
CA ARG A 183 -30.01 3.95 5.92
C ARG A 183 -31.14 4.56 6.70
#